data_efaf0c8715a28f86676ffa64b12d16ba
#
_entry.id   efaf0c8715a28f86676ffa64b12d16ba
#
_cell.length_a   1.000
_cell.length_b   1.000
_cell.length_c   1.000
_cell.angle_alpha   90.00
_cell.angle_beta   90.00
_cell.angle_gamma   90.00
#
_symmetry.space_group_name_H-M   'P 1'
#
loop_
_entity.id
_entity.type
_entity.pdbx_description
1 polymer ?
#
loop_
_entity_poly.entity_id
_entity_poly.type
_entity_poly.pdbx_seq_one_letter_code
_entity_poly.pdbx_strand_id
1 'polypeptide(L)'
;MIHDALAIMLTVTTHGTSLSPDERQCVEQDIILPAEPIREKADPQAANASTLLFSRDELRFVGKLIGTALKEQLGLRIWALAVQVWYAHLVVRATREPVDRMVECAERAVREGLPLKRPIWGDGYDKRLCFDQQTARRWIAYVERHNTAVDLPPKPWPFIETPSI
;
A
#
# COMPACT_ATOMS: atom_id res chain seq x y z
N MET A 1 9.55 3.95 21.27
CA MET A 1 9.30 2.52 21.32
C MET A 1 8.04 2.18 20.55
N ILE A 2 8.06 1.05 19.87
CA ILE A 2 6.93 0.60 19.03
C ILE A 2 5.63 0.48 19.85
N HIS A 3 5.73 0.32 21.13
CA HIS A 3 4.58 0.14 22.03
C HIS A 3 3.65 1.37 22.11
N ASP A 4 4.16 2.54 21.74
CA ASP A 4 3.38 3.78 21.84
C ASP A 4 2.84 4.24 20.47
N ALA A 5 3.12 3.51 19.41
CA ALA A 5 2.61 3.86 18.09
C ALA A 5 1.09 3.67 18.02
N LEU A 6 0.40 4.62 17.40
CA LEU A 6 -1.04 4.54 17.14
C LEU A 6 -1.32 3.81 15.83
N ALA A 7 -0.51 4.05 14.83
CA ALA A 7 -0.73 3.55 13.48
C ALA A 7 0.58 3.19 12.79
N ILE A 8 0.46 2.35 11.79
CA ILE A 8 1.55 1.99 10.88
C ILE A 8 1.06 2.27 9.46
N MET A 9 1.87 2.99 8.67
CA MET A 9 1.61 3.13 7.24
C MET A 9 2.64 2.31 6.47
N LEU A 10 2.15 1.47 5.58
CA LEU A 10 2.96 0.62 4.71
C LEU A 10 2.76 1.04 3.26
N THR A 11 3.84 1.01 2.49
CA THR A 11 3.78 1.16 1.04
C THR A 11 4.56 0.02 0.41
N VAL A 12 3.90 -0.71 -0.46
CA VAL A 12 4.52 -1.78 -1.27
C VAL A 12 4.43 -1.39 -2.74
N THR A 13 5.44 -1.78 -3.52
CA THR A 13 5.51 -1.44 -4.94
C THR A 13 5.55 -2.71 -5.77
N THR A 14 5.09 -2.60 -7.01
CA THR A 14 5.09 -3.74 -7.94
C THR A 14 6.49 -4.08 -8.41
N HIS A 15 6.64 -5.30 -8.95
CA HIS A 15 7.92 -5.77 -9.47
C HIS A 15 8.47 -4.83 -10.54
N GLY A 16 9.73 -4.50 -10.43
CA GLY A 16 10.40 -3.56 -11.33
C GLY A 16 10.20 -2.09 -10.95
N THR A 17 9.51 -1.80 -9.85
CA THR A 17 9.33 -0.44 -9.34
C THR A 17 9.82 -0.33 -7.90
N SER A 18 10.13 0.89 -7.47
CA SER A 18 10.49 1.18 -6.08
C SER A 18 10.23 2.66 -5.81
N LEU A 19 10.13 3.03 -4.54
CA LEU A 19 10.03 4.44 -4.17
C LEU A 19 11.41 5.09 -4.25
N SER A 20 11.55 6.11 -5.10
CA SER A 20 12.73 6.96 -5.11
C SER A 20 12.77 7.83 -3.84
N PRO A 21 13.92 8.47 -3.51
CA PRO A 21 13.94 9.44 -2.40
C PRO A 21 12.94 10.57 -2.58
N ASP A 22 12.72 11.06 -3.80
CA ASP A 22 11.74 12.12 -4.07
C ASP A 22 10.31 11.63 -3.84
N GLU A 23 10.00 10.40 -4.21
CA GLU A 23 8.68 9.81 -3.98
C GLU A 23 8.42 9.56 -2.50
N ARG A 24 9.43 9.13 -1.74
CA ARG A 24 9.32 9.02 -0.29
C ARG A 24 9.04 10.38 0.36
N GLN A 25 9.67 11.43 -0.15
CA GLN A 25 9.42 12.79 0.33
C GLN A 25 7.99 13.25 0.00
N CYS A 26 7.45 12.87 -1.15
CA CYS A 26 6.05 13.13 -1.48
C CYS A 26 5.11 12.54 -0.42
N VAL A 27 5.35 11.30 -0.02
CA VAL A 27 4.55 10.66 1.03
C VAL A 27 4.64 11.45 2.35
N GLU A 28 5.82 11.92 2.73
CA GLU A 28 6.01 12.72 3.93
C GLU A 28 5.27 14.07 3.87
N GLN A 29 5.16 14.66 2.69
CA GLN A 29 4.54 15.97 2.47
C GLN A 29 3.06 15.88 2.06
N ASP A 30 2.45 14.71 2.14
CA ASP A 30 1.06 14.46 1.72
C ASP A 30 0.79 14.78 0.24
N ILE A 31 1.78 14.58 -0.61
CA ILE A 31 1.67 14.75 -2.05
C ILE A 31 1.37 13.38 -2.69
N ILE A 32 0.31 13.30 -3.49
CA ILE A 32 -0.04 12.06 -4.18
C ILE A 32 1.08 11.68 -5.13
N LEU A 33 1.48 10.40 -5.08
CA LEU A 33 2.52 9.88 -5.95
C LEU A 33 2.08 9.91 -7.42
N PRO A 34 3.05 9.97 -8.35
CA PRO A 34 2.72 9.92 -9.78
C PRO A 34 1.87 8.70 -10.14
N ALA A 35 0.95 8.87 -11.08
CA ALA A 35 0.10 7.78 -11.55
C ALA A 35 0.90 6.65 -12.20
N GLU A 36 2.05 6.99 -12.81
CA GLU A 36 2.98 6.04 -13.40
C GLU A 36 4.32 6.10 -12.66
N PRO A 37 5.03 4.96 -12.53
CA PRO A 37 6.32 4.97 -11.88
C PRO A 37 7.31 5.81 -12.68
N ILE A 38 8.14 6.58 -11.95
CA ILE A 38 9.26 7.26 -12.57
C ILE A 38 10.24 6.16 -12.99
N ARG A 39 10.37 5.95 -14.28
CA ARG A 39 11.34 5.01 -14.81
C ARG A 39 12.73 5.59 -14.62
N GLU A 40 13.45 5.05 -13.63
CA GLU A 40 14.85 5.39 -13.49
C GLU A 40 15.60 5.05 -14.77
N LYS A 41 16.67 5.80 -15.03
CA LYS A 41 17.59 5.60 -16.16
C LYS A 41 18.40 4.30 -16.05
N ALA A 42 17.89 3.31 -15.33
CA ALA A 42 18.49 1.98 -15.27
C ALA A 42 18.18 1.27 -16.58
N ASP A 43 19.15 0.49 -17.05
CA ASP A 43 19.14 -0.31 -18.26
C ASP A 43 17.76 -0.44 -18.92
N PRO A 44 17.48 0.26 -20.04
CA PRO A 44 16.16 0.22 -20.68
C PRO A 44 15.69 -1.19 -21.04
N GLN A 45 16.61 -2.14 -21.21
CA GLN A 45 16.28 -3.52 -21.55
C GLN A 45 15.82 -4.31 -20.32
N ALA A 46 16.38 -4.08 -19.14
CA ALA A 46 15.98 -4.77 -17.93
C ALA A 46 14.65 -4.22 -17.35
N ALA A 47 14.46 -2.89 -17.44
CA ALA A 47 13.29 -2.24 -16.86
C ALA A 47 11.98 -2.57 -17.59
N ASN A 48 12.00 -2.69 -18.92
CA ASN A 48 10.78 -2.89 -19.71
C ASN A 48 10.27 -4.33 -19.72
N ALA A 49 11.15 -5.32 -19.54
CA ALA A 49 10.76 -6.72 -19.59
C ALA A 49 10.22 -7.25 -18.26
N SER A 50 10.47 -6.54 -17.14
CA SER A 50 10.18 -7.05 -15.81
C SER A 50 9.20 -6.20 -14.99
N THR A 51 8.90 -4.97 -15.38
CA THR A 51 8.00 -4.09 -14.64
C THR A 51 6.57 -4.58 -14.72
N LEU A 52 5.93 -4.76 -13.56
CA LEU A 52 4.52 -5.11 -13.50
C LEU A 52 3.70 -3.87 -13.16
N LEU A 53 2.63 -3.63 -13.91
CA LEU A 53 1.66 -2.59 -13.62
C LEU A 53 0.28 -3.23 -13.55
N PHE A 54 -0.48 -2.93 -12.50
CA PHE A 54 -1.88 -3.33 -12.44
C PHE A 54 -2.69 -2.52 -13.42
N SER A 55 -3.71 -3.13 -14.04
CA SER A 55 -4.70 -2.37 -14.80
C SER A 55 -5.61 -1.60 -13.83
N ARG A 56 -6.20 -0.50 -14.29
CA ARG A 56 -7.13 0.27 -13.45
C ARG A 56 -8.33 -0.57 -13.00
N ASP A 57 -8.77 -1.52 -13.83
CA ASP A 57 -9.89 -2.39 -13.49
C ASP A 57 -9.55 -3.40 -12.39
N GLU A 58 -8.27 -3.69 -12.18
CA GLU A 58 -7.81 -4.63 -11.15
C GLU A 58 -7.66 -4.00 -9.77
N LEU A 59 -7.56 -2.67 -9.67
CA LEU A 59 -7.19 -2.00 -8.42
C LEU A 59 -8.12 -2.35 -7.27
N ARG A 60 -9.42 -2.33 -7.51
CA ARG A 60 -10.41 -2.64 -6.48
C ARG A 60 -10.32 -4.11 -6.03
N PHE A 61 -10.10 -5.01 -6.95
CA PHE A 61 -9.95 -6.43 -6.66
C PHE A 61 -8.67 -6.72 -5.88
N VAL A 62 -7.56 -6.11 -6.28
CA VAL A 62 -6.28 -6.25 -5.55
C VAL A 62 -6.43 -5.77 -4.11
N GLY A 63 -7.07 -4.62 -3.91
CA GLY A 63 -7.34 -4.11 -2.56
C GLY A 63 -8.20 -5.05 -1.74
N LYS A 64 -9.20 -5.66 -2.35
CA LYS A 64 -10.04 -6.66 -1.68
C LYS A 64 -9.22 -7.87 -1.23
N LEU A 65 -8.33 -8.36 -2.07
CA LEU A 65 -7.46 -9.49 -1.72
C LEU A 65 -6.55 -9.14 -0.54
N ILE A 66 -5.91 -7.98 -0.59
CA ILE A 66 -5.00 -7.52 0.46
C ILE A 66 -5.73 -7.39 1.80
N GLY A 67 -6.79 -6.59 1.82
CA GLY A 67 -7.48 -6.27 3.06
C GLY A 67 -8.16 -7.45 3.70
N THR A 68 -8.78 -8.31 2.89
CA THR A 68 -9.45 -9.52 3.39
C THR A 68 -8.44 -10.44 4.07
N ALA A 69 -7.28 -10.66 3.44
CA ALA A 69 -6.23 -11.52 4.00
C ALA A 69 -5.67 -10.95 5.30
N LEU A 70 -5.37 -9.66 5.33
CA LEU A 70 -4.82 -9.01 6.53
C LEU A 70 -5.80 -9.08 7.70
N LYS A 71 -7.08 -8.87 7.44
CA LYS A 71 -8.10 -8.93 8.48
C LYS A 71 -8.32 -10.37 8.97
N GLU A 72 -8.50 -11.31 8.04
CA GLU A 72 -8.84 -12.69 8.39
C GLU A 72 -7.66 -13.48 8.95
N GLN A 73 -6.46 -13.29 8.40
CA GLN A 73 -5.29 -14.09 8.80
C GLN A 73 -4.52 -13.47 9.95
N LEU A 74 -4.45 -12.13 10.03
CA LEU A 74 -3.66 -11.45 11.05
C LEU A 74 -4.50 -10.63 12.04
N GLY A 75 -5.81 -10.55 11.82
CA GLY A 75 -6.68 -9.77 12.70
C GLY A 75 -6.40 -8.27 12.70
N LEU A 76 -5.82 -7.74 11.63
CA LEU A 76 -5.47 -6.33 11.57
C LEU A 76 -6.71 -5.45 11.47
N ARG A 77 -6.65 -4.30 12.11
CA ARG A 77 -7.66 -3.26 11.99
C ARG A 77 -7.19 -2.25 10.95
N ILE A 78 -7.84 -2.27 9.79
CA ILE A 78 -7.45 -1.47 8.63
C ILE A 78 -8.22 -0.16 8.65
N TRP A 79 -7.48 0.96 8.72
CA TRP A 79 -8.08 2.29 8.74
C TRP A 79 -8.11 2.95 7.37
N ALA A 80 -7.20 2.58 6.47
CA ALA A 80 -7.21 3.05 5.09
C ALA A 80 -6.42 2.09 4.21
N LEU A 81 -6.83 1.98 2.96
CA LEU A 81 -6.14 1.19 1.95
C LEU A 81 -6.41 1.80 0.59
N ALA A 82 -5.38 1.94 -0.22
CA ALA A 82 -5.50 2.34 -1.62
C ALA A 82 -4.51 1.52 -2.44
N VAL A 83 -4.97 1.05 -3.59
CA VAL A 83 -4.14 0.35 -4.57
C VAL A 83 -4.08 1.19 -5.83
N GLN A 84 -2.88 1.43 -6.31
CA GLN A 84 -2.63 2.15 -7.54
C GLN A 84 -1.93 1.24 -8.55
N VAL A 85 -1.68 1.74 -9.74
CA VAL A 85 -1.13 0.95 -10.85
C VAL A 85 0.20 0.28 -10.48
N TRP A 86 1.03 0.92 -9.66
CA TRP A 86 2.35 0.40 -9.33
C TRP A 86 2.66 0.35 -7.82
N TYR A 87 1.71 0.69 -6.96
CA TYR A 87 1.92 0.65 -5.51
C TYR A 87 0.62 0.51 -4.75
N ALA A 88 0.73 0.17 -3.47
CA ALA A 88 -0.39 0.18 -2.54
C ALA A 88 0.05 0.86 -1.25
N HIS A 89 -0.85 1.67 -0.69
CA HIS A 89 -0.71 2.30 0.62
C HIS A 89 -1.70 1.69 1.60
N LEU A 90 -1.24 1.43 2.81
CA LEU A 90 -2.05 0.83 3.86
C LEU A 90 -1.80 1.56 5.17
N VAL A 91 -2.86 1.94 5.88
CA VAL A 91 -2.78 2.45 7.25
C VAL A 91 -3.54 1.48 8.15
N VAL A 92 -2.84 0.90 9.11
CA VAL A 92 -3.44 -0.02 10.08
C VAL A 92 -3.21 0.50 11.49
N ARG A 93 -4.11 0.13 12.40
CA ARG A 93 -3.88 0.35 13.83
C ARG A 93 -2.61 -0.40 14.24
N ALA A 94 -1.77 0.24 15.04
CA ALA A 94 -0.55 -0.40 15.51
C ALA A 94 -0.86 -1.67 16.30
N THR A 95 -0.05 -2.70 16.09
CA THR A 95 -0.21 -4.03 16.65
C THR A 95 1.16 -4.63 16.92
N ARG A 96 1.18 -5.74 17.64
CA ARG A 96 2.42 -6.51 17.90
C ARG A 96 2.82 -7.40 16.74
N GLU A 97 1.96 -7.55 15.74
CA GLU A 97 2.27 -8.35 14.56
C GLU A 97 3.49 -7.75 13.83
N PRO A 98 4.51 -8.55 13.50
CA PRO A 98 5.66 -8.04 12.75
C PRO A 98 5.25 -7.49 11.39
N VAL A 99 5.82 -6.34 11.02
CA VAL A 99 5.52 -5.70 9.73
C VAL A 99 5.88 -6.61 8.57
N ASP A 100 6.96 -7.38 8.67
CA ASP A 100 7.34 -8.33 7.62
C ASP A 100 6.22 -9.35 7.34
N ARG A 101 5.51 -9.79 8.38
CA ARG A 101 4.37 -10.70 8.20
C ARG A 101 3.18 -10.04 7.57
N MET A 102 2.95 -8.77 7.88
CA MET A 102 1.87 -8.00 7.23
C MET A 102 2.13 -7.90 5.73
N VAL A 103 3.35 -7.52 5.36
CA VAL A 103 3.74 -7.39 3.95
C VAL A 103 3.66 -8.74 3.25
N GLU A 104 4.21 -9.79 3.84
CA GLU A 104 4.15 -11.14 3.26
C GLU A 104 2.72 -11.62 3.07
N CYS A 105 1.86 -11.40 4.05
CA CYS A 105 0.45 -11.78 3.96
C CYS A 105 -0.26 -11.05 2.82
N ALA A 106 -0.06 -9.73 2.73
CA ALA A 106 -0.65 -8.92 1.67
C ALA A 106 -0.16 -9.33 0.28
N GLU A 107 1.15 -9.49 0.13
CA GLU A 107 1.75 -9.85 -1.15
C GLU A 107 1.33 -11.24 -1.60
N ARG A 108 1.31 -12.21 -0.69
CA ARG A 108 0.88 -13.58 -0.98
C ARG A 108 -0.58 -13.64 -1.40
N ALA A 109 -1.45 -12.87 -0.75
CA ALA A 109 -2.88 -12.84 -1.09
C ALA A 109 -3.09 -12.44 -2.56
N VAL A 110 -2.32 -11.48 -3.04
CA VAL A 110 -2.40 -11.04 -4.43
C VAL A 110 -1.81 -12.10 -5.37
N ARG A 111 -0.66 -12.69 -5.00
CA ARG A 111 -0.08 -13.78 -5.80
C ARG A 111 -1.05 -14.96 -5.97
N GLU A 112 -1.77 -15.31 -4.93
CA GLU A 112 -2.73 -16.42 -4.96
C GLU A 112 -4.03 -16.05 -5.66
N GLY A 113 -4.44 -14.79 -5.59
CA GLY A 113 -5.70 -14.32 -6.15
C GLY A 113 -5.65 -13.88 -7.60
N LEU A 114 -4.47 -13.53 -8.12
CA LEU A 114 -4.29 -13.17 -9.52
C LEU A 114 -3.57 -14.29 -10.26
N PRO A 115 -4.12 -14.75 -11.39
CA PRO A 115 -3.52 -15.88 -12.14
C PRO A 115 -2.32 -15.44 -13.00
N LEU A 116 -1.40 -14.67 -12.42
CA LEU A 116 -0.21 -14.20 -13.11
C LEU A 116 0.95 -15.16 -12.86
N LYS A 117 1.61 -15.62 -13.93
CA LYS A 117 2.75 -16.54 -13.84
C LYS A 117 4.07 -15.76 -13.86
N ARG A 118 4.15 -14.69 -13.05
CA ARG A 118 5.33 -13.83 -12.99
C ARG A 118 5.42 -13.16 -11.62
N PRO A 119 6.59 -12.65 -11.24
CA PRO A 119 6.70 -11.86 -10.02
C PRO A 119 5.79 -10.62 -10.06
N ILE A 120 5.06 -10.38 -8.98
CA ILE A 120 4.12 -9.27 -8.87
C ILE A 120 4.74 -8.11 -8.09
N TRP A 121 5.48 -8.41 -7.04
CA TRP A 121 5.95 -7.39 -6.09
C TRP A 121 7.43 -7.10 -6.22
N GLY A 122 7.80 -5.85 -5.97
CA GLY A 122 9.19 -5.43 -5.86
C GLY A 122 9.82 -5.89 -4.56
N ASP A 123 11.11 -5.64 -4.41
CA ASP A 123 11.83 -5.96 -3.18
C ASP A 123 11.60 -4.89 -2.13
N GLY A 124 11.40 -5.32 -0.89
CA GLY A 124 11.26 -4.42 0.24
C GLY A 124 9.92 -3.69 0.31
N TYR A 125 9.84 -2.73 1.24
CA TYR A 125 8.65 -1.93 1.47
C TYR A 125 9.04 -0.68 2.24
N ASP A 126 8.17 0.34 2.22
CA ASP A 126 8.32 1.53 3.06
C ASP A 126 7.40 1.39 4.28
N LYS A 127 7.94 1.69 5.46
CA LYS A 127 7.23 1.61 6.74
C LYS A 127 7.35 2.93 7.47
N ARG A 128 6.23 3.43 7.99
CA ARG A 128 6.20 4.63 8.82
C ARG A 128 5.37 4.35 10.07
N LEU A 129 5.88 4.80 11.22
CA LEU A 129 5.17 4.70 12.49
C LEU A 129 4.59 6.05 12.86
N CYS A 130 3.37 6.05 13.38
CA CYS A 130 2.67 7.25 13.81
C CYS A 130 2.39 7.18 15.32
N PHE A 131 2.66 8.27 16.03
CA PHE A 131 2.55 8.33 17.49
C PHE A 131 1.50 9.31 17.98
N ASP A 132 0.80 10.02 17.10
CA ASP A 132 -0.23 10.99 17.49
C ASP A 132 -1.45 10.91 16.58
N GLN A 133 -2.60 11.35 17.13
CA GLN A 133 -3.88 11.24 16.42
C GLN A 133 -3.94 12.11 15.17
N GLN A 134 -3.37 13.31 15.23
CA GLN A 134 -3.42 14.24 14.10
C GLN A 134 -2.69 13.66 12.89
N THR A 135 -1.50 13.11 13.10
CA THR A 135 -0.72 12.48 12.04
C THR A 135 -1.44 11.25 11.48
N ALA A 136 -2.04 10.43 12.35
CA ALA A 136 -2.80 9.26 11.91
C ALA A 136 -3.96 9.67 11.01
N ARG A 137 -4.74 10.67 11.40
CA ARG A 137 -5.84 11.19 10.59
C ARG A 137 -5.38 11.75 9.26
N ARG A 138 -4.23 12.43 9.26
CA ARG A 138 -3.64 12.97 8.06
C ARG A 138 -3.24 11.87 7.07
N TRP A 139 -2.64 10.80 7.57
CA TRP A 139 -2.27 9.65 6.75
C TRP A 139 -3.49 8.93 6.18
N ILE A 140 -4.53 8.77 6.99
CA ILE A 140 -5.79 8.16 6.51
C ILE A 140 -6.37 9.00 5.37
N ALA A 141 -6.47 10.31 5.56
CA ALA A 141 -6.97 11.21 4.53
C ALA A 141 -6.11 11.17 3.26
N TYR A 142 -4.79 11.09 3.42
CA TYR A 142 -3.85 10.97 2.32
C TYR A 142 -4.12 9.71 1.49
N VAL A 143 -4.25 8.56 2.16
CA VAL A 143 -4.53 7.30 1.48
C VAL A 143 -5.90 7.34 0.79
N GLU A 144 -6.91 7.89 1.46
CA GLU A 144 -8.25 8.02 0.89
C GLU A 144 -8.27 8.86 -0.39
N ARG A 145 -7.43 9.90 -0.47
CA ARG A 145 -7.31 10.71 -1.68
C ARG A 145 -6.81 9.92 -2.89
N HIS A 146 -6.01 8.88 -2.66
CA HIS A 146 -5.58 8.00 -3.74
C HIS A 146 -6.76 7.24 -4.34
N ASN A 147 -7.72 6.83 -3.50
CA ASN A 147 -8.94 6.17 -3.98
C ASN A 147 -9.80 7.13 -4.80
N THR A 148 -10.04 8.34 -4.30
CA THR A 148 -10.86 9.31 -5.02
C THR A 148 -10.22 9.78 -6.32
N ALA A 149 -8.88 9.77 -6.40
CA ALA A 149 -8.16 10.11 -7.62
C ALA A 149 -8.40 9.12 -8.77
N VAL A 150 -8.85 7.91 -8.46
CA VAL A 150 -9.17 6.88 -9.47
C VAL A 150 -10.67 6.55 -9.48
N ASP A 151 -11.49 7.50 -9.04
CA ASP A 151 -12.96 7.41 -9.06
C ASP A 151 -13.52 6.31 -8.16
N LEU A 152 -12.82 5.95 -7.10
CA LEU A 152 -13.33 5.07 -6.06
C LEU A 152 -13.78 5.90 -4.85
N PRO A 153 -14.72 5.39 -4.03
CA PRO A 153 -15.03 6.06 -2.77
C PRO A 153 -13.83 6.05 -1.83
N PRO A 154 -13.78 6.95 -0.83
CA PRO A 154 -12.66 7.00 0.11
C PRO A 154 -12.40 5.66 0.81
N LYS A 155 -13.46 4.92 1.11
CA LYS A 155 -13.42 3.60 1.76
C LYS A 155 -14.11 2.56 0.88
N PRO A 156 -13.42 2.06 -0.16
CA PRO A 156 -14.08 1.21 -1.17
C PRO A 156 -14.50 -0.17 -0.66
N TRP A 157 -13.91 -0.63 0.45
CA TRP A 157 -14.13 -1.99 0.95
C TRP A 157 -14.77 -1.97 2.33
N PRO A 158 -15.66 -2.93 2.64
CA PRO A 158 -16.37 -2.95 3.92
C PRO A 158 -15.48 -3.27 5.13
N PHE A 159 -14.29 -3.83 4.92
CA PHE A 159 -13.37 -4.12 6.02
C PHE A 159 -12.63 -2.87 6.56
N ILE A 160 -12.73 -1.72 5.88
CA ILE A 160 -12.12 -0.49 6.36
C ILE A 160 -12.91 0.02 7.57
N GLU A 161 -12.21 0.20 8.69
CA GLU A 161 -12.83 0.65 9.94
C GLU A 161 -12.63 2.14 10.16
N THR A 162 -13.57 2.76 10.86
CA THR A 162 -13.39 4.12 11.36
C THR A 162 -12.39 4.06 12.51
N PRO A 163 -11.31 4.87 12.48
CA PRO A 163 -10.33 4.83 13.55
C PRO A 163 -10.93 5.25 14.90
N SER A 164 -10.53 4.51 15.94
CA SER A 164 -10.94 4.77 17.32
C SER A 164 -9.92 5.70 18.01
N ILE A 165 -9.70 6.88 17.44
CA ILE A 165 -8.73 7.88 17.93
C ILE A 165 -9.36 9.25 18.04
#